data_a2a8f56934b537c6700031664d65e4c1
#
_entry.id   a2a8f56934b537c6700031664d65e4c1
#
_cell.length_a   1.000
_cell.length_b   1.000
_cell.length_c   1.000
_cell.angle_alpha   90.00
_cell.angle_beta   90.00
_cell.angle_gamma   90.00
#
_symmetry.space_group_name_H-M   'P 1'
#
loop_
_entity.id
_entity.type
_entity.pdbx_description
1 polymer ?
#
loop_
_entity_poly.entity_id
_entity_poly.type
_entity_poly.pdbx_seq_one_letter_code
_entity_poly.pdbx_strand_id
1 'polypeptide(L)' 'MRQYTQREFIKICEANGFHFSRQSGGHCIYVNNKGKHISIPSNLECVIARRLIKENNLETDLKKLRKK' A
#
# COMPACT_ATOMS: atom_id res chain seq x y z
N MET A 1 -7.43 10.59 13.74
CA MET A 1 -7.37 9.51 12.75
C MET A 1 -6.61 9.98 11.53
N ARG A 2 -5.64 9.21 11.13
CA ARG A 2 -4.81 9.59 10.02
C ARG A 2 -5.43 9.24 8.68
N GLN A 3 -5.35 10.15 7.73
CA GLN A 3 -5.77 9.88 6.38
C GLN A 3 -4.55 9.66 5.52
N TYR A 4 -4.68 8.75 4.58
CA TYR A 4 -3.62 8.47 3.64
C TYR A 4 -4.04 8.90 2.24
N THR A 5 -3.14 9.59 1.56
CA THR A 5 -3.35 9.82 0.13
C THR A 5 -2.90 8.57 -0.60
N GLN A 6 -3.31 8.44 -1.85
CA GLN A 6 -2.88 7.30 -2.64
C GLN A 6 -1.36 7.24 -2.70
N ARG A 7 -0.74 8.40 -2.90
CA ARG A 7 0.72 8.45 -3.00
C ARG A 7 1.40 7.98 -1.72
N GLU A 8 0.88 8.40 -0.57
CA GLU A 8 1.46 7.98 0.70
C GLU A 8 1.30 6.48 0.90
N PHE A 9 0.14 5.96 0.55
CA PHE A 9 -0.11 4.55 0.72
C PHE A 9 0.78 3.72 -0.20
N ILE A 10 1.02 4.23 -1.42
CA ILE A 10 1.92 3.55 -2.34
C ILE A 10 3.32 3.47 -1.75
N LYS A 11 3.79 4.54 -1.11
CA LYS A 11 5.11 4.51 -0.48
C LYS A 11 5.17 3.45 0.61
N ILE A 12 4.09 3.32 1.37
CA ILE A 12 4.04 2.31 2.41
C ILE A 12 4.10 0.92 1.79
N CYS A 13 3.37 0.69 0.72
CA CYS A 13 3.40 -0.60 0.05
C CYS A 13 4.78 -0.91 -0.48
N GLU A 14 5.42 0.05 -1.11
CA GLU A 14 6.75 -0.17 -1.66
C GLU A 14 7.76 -0.47 -0.58
N ALA A 15 7.63 0.21 0.56
CA ALA A 15 8.54 -0.03 1.67
C ALA A 15 8.32 -1.41 2.27
N ASN A 16 7.15 -1.99 2.07
CA ASN A 16 6.83 -3.32 2.57
C ASN A 16 7.10 -4.42 1.54
N GLY A 17 7.80 -4.09 0.46
CA GLY A 17 8.18 -5.10 -0.50
C GLY A 17 7.23 -5.28 -1.66
N PHE A 18 6.26 -4.40 -1.78
CA PHE A 18 5.35 -4.45 -2.92
C PHE A 18 5.86 -3.55 -4.03
N HIS A 19 5.55 -3.89 -5.26
CA HIS A 19 5.94 -3.07 -6.39
C HIS A 19 4.80 -2.98 -7.38
N PHE A 20 4.84 -1.98 -8.22
CA PHE A 20 3.78 -1.75 -9.19
C PHE A 20 3.72 -2.89 -10.19
N SER A 21 2.55 -3.42 -10.39
CA SER A 21 2.33 -4.47 -11.37
C SER A 21 1.65 -3.91 -12.61
N ARG A 22 0.48 -3.31 -12.41
CA ARG A 22 -0.26 -2.76 -13.52
C ARG A 22 -1.34 -1.84 -13.00
N GLN A 23 -1.95 -1.09 -13.90
CA GLN A 23 -3.07 -0.25 -13.56
C GLN A 23 -4.32 -0.82 -14.21
N SER A 24 -5.37 -0.96 -13.43
CA SER A 24 -6.62 -1.52 -13.91
C SER A 24 -7.73 -0.53 -13.58
N GLY A 25 -8.23 0.17 -14.59
CA GLY A 25 -9.24 1.19 -14.39
C GLY A 25 -8.71 2.27 -13.46
N GLY A 26 -9.41 2.55 -12.39
CA GLY A 26 -8.97 3.56 -11.42
C GLY A 26 -8.13 3.00 -10.29
N HIS A 27 -7.62 1.77 -10.44
CA HIS A 27 -6.86 1.12 -9.38
C HIS A 27 -5.45 0.81 -9.82
N CYS A 28 -4.51 0.96 -8.90
CA CYS A 28 -3.13 0.54 -9.12
C CYS A 28 -2.93 -0.79 -8.42
N ILE A 29 -2.44 -1.78 -9.15
CA ILE A 29 -2.24 -3.12 -8.59
C ILE A 29 -0.78 -3.27 -8.22
N TYR A 30 -0.53 -3.56 -6.95
CA TYR A 30 0.82 -3.79 -6.44
C TYR A 30 0.93 -5.23 -5.98
N VAL A 31 2.09 -5.83 -6.20
CA VAL A 31 2.32 -7.24 -5.83
C VAL A 31 3.64 -7.36 -5.11
N ASN A 32 3.78 -8.40 -4.32
CA ASN A 32 5.04 -8.68 -3.65
C ASN A 32 5.58 -10.03 -4.11
N ASN A 33 6.74 -10.39 -3.59
CA ASN A 33 7.41 -11.63 -4.02
C ASN A 33 6.66 -12.88 -3.59
N LYS A 34 5.73 -12.75 -2.66
CA LYS A 34 4.98 -13.89 -2.18
C LYS A 34 3.67 -14.08 -2.93
N GLY A 35 3.44 -13.28 -3.95
CA GLY A 35 2.23 -13.41 -4.74
C GLY A 35 1.03 -12.67 -4.19
N LYS A 36 1.22 -11.85 -3.17
CA LYS A 36 0.14 -11.05 -2.65
C LYS A 36 -0.14 -9.85 -3.54
N HIS A 37 -1.40 -9.48 -3.63
CA HIS A 37 -1.81 -8.34 -4.43
C HIS A 37 -2.51 -7.32 -3.57
N ILE A 38 -2.27 -6.04 -3.85
CA ILE A 38 -3.01 -4.96 -3.22
C ILE A 38 -3.56 -4.08 -4.33
N SER A 39 -4.87 -3.85 -4.30
CA SER A 39 -5.52 -2.97 -5.27
C SER A 39 -5.75 -1.63 -4.59
N ILE A 40 -5.09 -0.59 -5.07
CA ILE A 40 -5.14 0.73 -4.47
C ILE A 40 -6.00 1.65 -5.33
N PRO A 41 -7.18 2.04 -4.85
CA PRO A 41 -8.05 2.91 -5.65
C PRO A 41 -7.48 4.32 -5.73
N SER A 42 -7.79 5.02 -6.81
CA SER A 42 -7.32 6.38 -6.96
C SER A 42 -7.95 7.29 -5.92
N ASN A 43 -9.14 6.95 -5.45
CA ASN A 43 -9.83 7.71 -4.42
C ASN A 43 -9.75 6.93 -3.10
N LEU A 44 -8.55 6.83 -2.58
CA LEU A 44 -8.31 6.04 -1.37
C LEU A 44 -8.88 6.73 -0.14
N GLU A 45 -9.70 6.01 0.59
CA GLU A 45 -10.26 6.52 1.84
C GLU A 45 -9.53 5.88 3.01
N CYS A 46 -9.52 6.59 4.14
CA CYS A 46 -8.76 6.09 5.29
C CYS A 46 -9.29 4.74 5.79
N VAL A 47 -10.59 4.50 5.65
CA VAL A 47 -11.15 3.22 6.05
C VAL A 47 -10.56 2.09 5.20
N ILE A 48 -10.49 2.33 3.90
CA ILE A 48 -9.93 1.34 2.98
C ILE A 48 -8.43 1.15 3.25
N ALA A 49 -7.72 2.26 3.45
CA ALA A 49 -6.29 2.17 3.73
C ALA A 49 -6.01 1.37 4.99
N ARG A 50 -6.76 1.63 6.04
CA ARG A 50 -6.56 0.92 7.30
C ARG A 50 -6.86 -0.56 7.14
N ARG A 51 -7.89 -0.88 6.38
CA ARG A 51 -8.24 -2.26 6.14
C ARG A 51 -7.13 -3.00 5.40
N LEU A 52 -6.60 -2.36 4.36
CA LEU A 52 -5.53 -2.97 3.59
C LEU A 52 -4.28 -3.15 4.42
N ILE A 53 -3.97 -2.18 5.26
CA ILE A 53 -2.82 -2.27 6.14
C ILE A 53 -2.99 -3.47 7.08
N LYS A 54 -4.18 -3.62 7.63
CA LYS A 54 -4.43 -4.70 8.57
C LYS A 54 -4.42 -6.05 7.88
N GLU A 55 -5.08 -6.15 6.73
CA GLU A 55 -5.18 -7.41 6.03
C GLU A 55 -3.83 -7.90 5.52
N ASN A 56 -2.96 -6.97 5.17
CA ASN A 56 -1.66 -7.32 4.63
C ASN A 56 -0.53 -7.14 5.62
N ASN A 57 -0.88 -6.78 6.85
CA ASN A 57 0.10 -6.64 7.92
C ASN A 57 1.22 -5.70 7.52
N LEU A 58 0.86 -4.53 6.99
CA LEU A 58 1.84 -3.58 6.51
C LEU A 58 2.43 -2.76 7.64
N GLU A 59 3.72 -2.49 7.55
CA GLU A 59 4.37 -1.60 8.50
C GLU A 59 4.20 -0.16 8.01
N THR A 60 3.58 0.68 8.79
CA THR A 60 3.31 2.06 8.38
C THR A 60 4.38 3.04 8.84
N ASP A 61 5.25 2.62 9.72
CA ASP A 61 6.33 3.49 10.18
C ASP A 61 7.51 3.32 9.24
N LEU A 62 7.63 4.24 8.29
CA LEU A 62 8.66 4.14 7.28
C LEU A 62 10.06 4.21 7.85
N LYS A 63 10.22 4.78 9.03
CA LYS A 63 11.53 4.81 9.65
C LYS A 63 12.02 3.43 10.01
N LYS A 64 11.10 2.54 10.41
CA LYS A 64 11.48 1.18 10.73
C LYS A 64 11.87 0.39 9.50
N LEU A 65 11.34 0.78 8.35
CA LEU A 65 11.58 0.06 7.11
C LEU A 65 12.81 0.56 6.40
N ARG A 66 13.28 1.76 6.74
CA ARG A 66 14.45 2.30 6.11
C ARG A 66 15.66 1.90 6.85
N LYS A 67 15.91 0.68 7.01
CA LYS A 67 17.04 0.29 7.65
C LYS A 67 18.16 0.37 6.83
N LYS A 68 19.06 0.60 7.13
CA LYS A 68 20.11 0.62 6.32
C LYS A 68 21.07 0.65 6.74
#